data_8353f2303b18b2beb5d731313fff1593
#
_entry.id   8353f2303b18b2beb5d731313fff1593
#
_cell.length_a   1.000
_cell.length_b   1.000
_cell.length_c   1.000
_cell.angle_alpha   90.00
_cell.angle_beta   90.00
_cell.angle_gamma   90.00
#
_symmetry.space_group_name_H-M   'P 1'
#
loop_
_entity.id
_entity.type
_entity.pdbx_description
1 polymer ?
#
loop_
_entity_poly.entity_id
_entity_poly.type
_entity_poly.pdbx_seq_one_letter_code
_entity_poly.pdbx_strand_id
1 'polypeptide(L)'
;MNSFTYALEQRNLEELRKYPKADLHNHFVLGGNRMFIYQKTRKKIEPLVNPLSSMDEMNQWSQKYIDQDFNSTAMRKFLIRATFEQAKEDGVTVLEIGEDVWGLNEFFNNDIDELVNAFTSAQKEVAPDIELRLQIGLSRHCPISYLEDCLSLFWGNKNFYSIDSVSYTHLR
;
A
#
# COMPACT_ATOMS: atom_id res chain seq x y z
N MET A 1 -29.25 -14.10 -11.28
CA MET A 1 -28.40 -13.47 -10.25
C MET A 1 -26.98 -13.49 -10.77
N ASN A 2 -26.23 -12.40 -10.69
CA ASN A 2 -24.83 -12.39 -11.12
C ASN A 2 -24.04 -13.33 -10.20
N SER A 3 -23.15 -14.15 -10.76
CA SER A 3 -22.35 -15.13 -9.99
C SER A 3 -21.48 -14.47 -8.91
N PHE A 4 -20.99 -13.24 -9.14
CA PHE A 4 -20.27 -12.47 -8.13
C PHE A 4 -21.16 -12.11 -6.92
N THR A 5 -22.39 -11.62 -7.17
CA THR A 5 -23.35 -11.29 -6.12
C THR A 5 -23.69 -12.54 -5.28
N TYR A 6 -23.87 -13.67 -5.94
CA TYR A 6 -24.11 -14.94 -5.24
C TYR A 6 -22.93 -15.35 -4.37
N ALA A 7 -21.70 -15.26 -4.87
CA ALA A 7 -20.50 -15.57 -4.11
C ALA A 7 -20.34 -14.66 -2.89
N LEU A 8 -20.68 -13.37 -3.04
CA LEU A 8 -20.66 -12.40 -1.96
C LEU A 8 -21.70 -12.73 -0.86
N GLU A 9 -22.93 -13.04 -1.25
CA GLU A 9 -23.99 -13.45 -0.33
C GLU A 9 -23.63 -14.73 0.46
N GLN A 10 -22.96 -15.67 -0.22
CA GLN A 10 -22.48 -16.92 0.39
C GLN A 10 -21.17 -16.74 1.18
N ARG A 11 -20.56 -15.53 1.17
CA ARG A 11 -19.24 -15.26 1.78
C ARG A 11 -18.15 -16.22 1.29
N ASN A 12 -18.24 -16.63 0.04
CA ASN A 12 -17.31 -17.57 -0.58
C ASN A 12 -16.09 -16.83 -1.14
N LEU A 13 -15.04 -16.73 -0.33
CA LEU A 13 -13.81 -16.00 -0.69
C LEU A 13 -13.10 -16.61 -1.90
N GLU A 14 -13.07 -17.94 -2.03
CA GLU A 14 -12.41 -18.61 -3.16
C GLU A 14 -13.10 -18.26 -4.48
N GLU A 15 -14.42 -18.20 -4.48
CA GLU A 15 -15.17 -17.78 -5.66
C GLU A 15 -15.00 -16.29 -5.94
N LEU A 16 -15.03 -15.45 -4.90
CA LEU A 16 -14.81 -14.00 -5.04
C LEU A 16 -13.42 -13.67 -5.61
N ARG A 17 -12.39 -14.45 -5.29
CA ARG A 17 -11.03 -14.25 -5.82
C ARG A 17 -10.94 -14.43 -7.33
N LYS A 18 -11.81 -15.19 -7.94
CA LYS A 18 -11.84 -15.43 -9.41
C LYS A 18 -12.33 -14.23 -10.22
N TYR A 19 -12.99 -13.27 -9.58
CA TYR A 19 -13.50 -12.10 -10.29
C TYR A 19 -12.45 -10.97 -10.28
N PRO A 20 -12.24 -10.29 -11.42
CA PRO A 20 -11.33 -9.15 -11.49
C PRO A 20 -11.81 -8.02 -10.58
N LYS A 21 -10.86 -7.41 -9.89
CA LYS A 21 -11.08 -6.29 -8.96
C LYS A 21 -10.07 -5.20 -9.18
N ALA A 22 -10.45 -3.97 -8.85
CA ALA A 22 -9.52 -2.85 -8.73
C ALA A 22 -9.35 -2.50 -7.25
N ASP A 23 -8.10 -2.34 -6.82
CA ASP A 23 -7.73 -1.70 -5.56
C ASP A 23 -7.16 -0.33 -5.92
N LEU A 24 -7.93 0.71 -5.64
CA LEU A 24 -7.62 2.08 -6.09
C LEU A 24 -7.00 2.94 -4.99
N HIS A 25 -6.71 2.36 -3.82
CA HIS A 25 -6.11 3.08 -2.71
C HIS A 25 -5.40 2.11 -1.76
N ASN A 26 -4.13 1.86 -2.01
CA ASN A 26 -3.35 0.92 -1.21
C ASN A 26 -2.09 1.57 -0.63
N HIS A 27 -2.01 1.56 0.70
CA HIS A 27 -0.79 1.86 1.43
C HIS A 27 -0.05 0.55 1.68
N PHE A 28 0.98 0.24 0.89
CA PHE A 28 1.69 -1.06 0.93
C PHE A 28 2.20 -1.44 2.32
N VAL A 29 2.46 -0.48 3.18
CA VAL A 29 2.89 -0.71 4.56
C VAL A 29 1.85 -1.51 5.36
N LEU A 30 0.56 -1.34 5.03
CA LEU A 30 -0.58 -1.99 5.70
C LEU A 30 -1.22 -3.09 4.85
N GLY A 31 -0.99 -3.09 3.54
CA GLY A 31 -1.67 -3.94 2.57
C GLY A 31 -1.09 -5.34 2.36
N GLY A 32 0.06 -5.63 2.97
CA GLY A 32 0.83 -6.83 2.66
C GLY A 32 0.23 -8.14 3.17
N ASN A 33 0.48 -9.23 2.43
CA ASN A 33 0.10 -10.58 2.83
C ASN A 33 0.79 -10.98 4.15
N ARG A 34 0.01 -11.16 5.20
CA ARG A 34 0.51 -11.43 6.55
C ARG A 34 1.23 -12.76 6.68
N MET A 35 0.81 -13.76 5.93
CA MET A 35 1.48 -15.07 5.92
C MET A 35 2.85 -14.97 5.25
N PHE A 36 2.93 -14.27 4.12
CA PHE A 36 4.20 -14.00 3.44
C PHE A 36 5.17 -13.22 4.34
N ILE A 37 4.67 -12.18 5.03
CA ILE A 37 5.45 -11.41 6.00
C ILE A 37 5.95 -12.32 7.14
N TYR A 38 5.07 -13.15 7.71
CA TYR A 38 5.43 -14.08 8.78
C TYR A 38 6.50 -15.09 8.34
N GLN A 39 6.39 -15.66 7.15
CA GLN A 39 7.36 -16.62 6.64
C GLN A 39 8.78 -16.03 6.56
N LYS A 40 8.88 -14.75 6.18
CA LYS A 40 10.15 -14.04 6.05
C LYS A 40 10.72 -13.56 7.40
N THR A 41 9.88 -12.94 8.21
CA THR A 41 10.30 -12.20 9.40
C THR A 41 10.09 -12.96 10.71
N ARG A 42 9.25 -14.02 10.69
CA ARG A 42 8.73 -14.71 11.87
C ARG A 42 7.89 -13.81 12.78
N LYS A 43 7.58 -12.59 12.36
CA LYS A 43 6.74 -11.66 13.09
C LYS A 43 5.28 -11.86 12.69
N LYS A 44 4.43 -12.12 13.68
CA LYS A 44 3.00 -12.26 13.49
C LYS A 44 2.33 -10.90 13.61
N ILE A 45 1.71 -10.45 12.53
CA ILE A 45 0.88 -9.25 12.51
C ILE A 45 -0.57 -9.69 12.75
N GLU A 46 -1.09 -9.41 13.96
CA GLU A 46 -2.45 -9.77 14.29
C GLU A 46 -3.46 -8.87 13.55
N PRO A 47 -4.56 -9.44 13.04
CA PRO A 47 -5.61 -8.64 12.44
C PRO A 47 -6.27 -7.74 13.48
N LEU A 48 -6.78 -6.61 13.03
CA LEU A 48 -7.69 -5.82 13.83
C LEU A 48 -8.98 -6.61 14.05
N VAL A 49 -9.32 -6.84 15.31
CA VAL A 49 -10.52 -7.58 15.71
C VAL A 49 -11.71 -6.64 15.81
N ASN A 50 -11.47 -5.42 16.26
CA ASN A 50 -12.50 -4.39 16.43
C ASN A 50 -12.20 -3.20 15.49
N PRO A 51 -13.23 -2.46 15.07
CA PRO A 51 -13.05 -1.20 14.38
C PRO A 51 -12.20 -0.24 15.21
N LEU A 52 -11.30 0.47 14.56
CA LEU A 52 -10.55 1.55 15.21
C LEU A 52 -11.46 2.76 15.41
N SER A 53 -11.34 3.41 16.57
CA SER A 53 -12.13 4.59 16.92
C SER A 53 -11.44 5.91 16.53
N SER A 54 -10.13 5.86 16.29
CA SER A 54 -9.33 7.05 15.97
C SER A 54 -8.07 6.70 15.19
N MET A 55 -7.45 7.74 14.58
CA MET A 55 -6.12 7.62 13.96
C MET A 55 -5.04 7.31 14.99
N ASP A 56 -5.20 7.77 16.23
CA ASP A 56 -4.23 7.46 17.29
C ASP A 56 -4.20 5.97 17.61
N GLU A 57 -5.35 5.30 17.63
CA GLU A 57 -5.40 3.84 17.76
C GLU A 57 -4.74 3.13 16.59
N MET A 58 -4.93 3.64 15.37
CA MET A 58 -4.26 3.10 14.18
C MET A 58 -2.74 3.26 14.29
N ASN A 59 -2.27 4.44 14.70
CA ASN A 59 -0.85 4.71 14.88
C ASN A 59 -0.24 3.81 15.97
N GLN A 60 -0.92 3.62 17.09
CA GLN A 60 -0.47 2.72 18.16
C GLN A 60 -0.40 1.27 17.69
N TRP A 61 -1.40 0.82 16.91
CA TRP A 61 -1.38 -0.51 16.33
C TRP A 61 -0.22 -0.68 15.34
N SER A 62 -0.03 0.30 14.46
CA SER A 62 1.06 0.32 13.49
C SER A 62 2.42 0.28 14.19
N GLN A 63 2.66 1.15 15.18
CA GLN A 63 3.88 1.15 15.98
C GLN A 63 4.16 -0.19 16.66
N LYS A 64 3.12 -0.84 17.17
CA LYS A 64 3.27 -2.13 17.82
C LYS A 64 3.69 -3.25 16.87
N TYR A 65 3.16 -3.27 15.65
CA TYR A 65 3.27 -4.42 14.76
C TYR A 65 4.17 -4.20 13.54
N ILE A 66 4.40 -2.94 13.16
CA ILE A 66 5.04 -2.60 11.88
C ILE A 66 6.31 -1.76 12.07
N ASP A 67 6.30 -0.70 12.87
CA ASP A 67 7.30 0.37 12.84
C ASP A 67 8.76 -0.06 13.04
N GLN A 68 9.08 -0.76 14.10
CA GLN A 68 10.50 -0.93 14.47
C GLN A 68 11.27 -1.89 13.56
N ASP A 69 10.59 -2.91 13.04
CA ASP A 69 11.25 -3.97 12.26
C ASP A 69 11.15 -3.73 10.74
N PHE A 70 10.34 -2.76 10.31
CA PHE A 70 10.03 -2.51 8.90
C PHE A 70 10.53 -1.15 8.39
N ASN A 71 11.30 -0.43 9.19
CA ASN A 71 11.84 0.90 8.91
C ASN A 71 13.23 0.84 8.26
N SER A 72 13.31 0.25 7.07
CA SER A 72 14.50 0.32 6.23
C SER A 72 14.10 0.18 4.77
N THR A 73 14.92 0.68 3.86
CA THR A 73 14.69 0.54 2.41
C THR A 73 14.46 -0.92 2.01
N ALA A 74 15.24 -1.84 2.55
CA ALA A 74 15.10 -3.26 2.25
C ALA A 74 13.73 -3.82 2.72
N MET A 75 13.28 -3.40 3.90
CA MET A 75 11.99 -3.83 4.42
C MET A 75 10.82 -3.14 3.70
N ARG A 76 10.96 -1.87 3.30
CA ARG A 76 9.98 -1.20 2.44
C ARG A 76 9.79 -1.96 1.13
N LYS A 77 10.88 -2.30 0.43
CA LYS A 77 10.84 -3.12 -0.79
C LYS A 77 10.21 -4.50 -0.54
N PHE A 78 10.47 -5.10 0.61
CA PHE A 78 9.83 -6.36 0.99
C PHE A 78 8.33 -6.22 1.22
N LEU A 79 7.85 -5.14 1.89
CA LEU A 79 6.43 -4.88 2.10
C LEU A 79 5.70 -4.59 0.78
N ILE A 80 6.34 -3.90 -0.17
CA ILE A 80 5.82 -3.74 -1.53
C ILE A 80 5.55 -5.11 -2.15
N ARG A 81 6.51 -6.04 -2.09
CA ARG A 81 6.31 -7.41 -2.59
C ARG A 81 5.16 -8.12 -1.88
N ALA A 82 5.09 -8.01 -0.54
CA ALA A 82 4.02 -8.63 0.24
C ALA A 82 2.63 -8.14 -0.16
N THR A 83 2.53 -6.88 -0.59
CA THR A 83 1.28 -6.30 -1.09
C THR A 83 0.90 -6.86 -2.46
N PHE A 84 1.87 -7.03 -3.37
CA PHE A 84 1.59 -7.69 -4.65
C PHE A 84 1.19 -9.16 -4.47
N GLU A 85 1.77 -9.88 -3.50
CA GLU A 85 1.33 -11.24 -3.15
C GLU A 85 -0.14 -11.25 -2.67
N GLN A 86 -0.54 -10.28 -1.85
CA GLN A 86 -1.93 -10.16 -1.42
C GLN A 86 -2.86 -9.80 -2.58
N ALA A 87 -2.49 -8.79 -3.37
CA ALA A 87 -3.30 -8.34 -4.50
C ALA A 87 -3.53 -9.48 -5.53
N LYS A 88 -2.49 -10.25 -5.82
CA LYS A 88 -2.56 -11.43 -6.68
C LYS A 88 -3.48 -12.50 -6.10
N GLU A 89 -3.33 -12.81 -4.81
CA GLU A 89 -4.19 -13.79 -4.12
C GLU A 89 -5.65 -13.37 -4.15
N ASP A 90 -5.93 -12.08 -4.03
CA ASP A 90 -7.29 -11.55 -4.03
C ASP A 90 -7.90 -11.36 -5.43
N GLY A 91 -7.16 -11.63 -6.50
CA GLY A 91 -7.63 -11.47 -7.88
C GLY A 91 -7.75 -10.00 -8.30
N VAL A 92 -6.91 -9.13 -7.75
CA VAL A 92 -6.79 -7.74 -8.18
C VAL A 92 -6.15 -7.69 -9.55
N THR A 93 -6.73 -6.90 -10.47
CA THR A 93 -6.23 -6.71 -11.84
C THR A 93 -5.72 -5.28 -12.07
N VAL A 94 -6.17 -4.32 -11.26
CA VAL A 94 -5.67 -2.94 -11.26
C VAL A 94 -5.33 -2.57 -9.82
N LEU A 95 -4.10 -2.13 -9.58
CA LEU A 95 -3.61 -1.75 -8.25
C LEU A 95 -3.04 -0.32 -8.28
N GLU A 96 -3.73 0.61 -7.62
CA GLU A 96 -3.19 1.91 -7.27
C GLU A 96 -2.51 1.84 -5.91
N ILE A 97 -1.20 2.05 -5.90
CA ILE A 97 -0.34 1.86 -4.73
C ILE A 97 0.77 2.89 -4.74
N GLY A 98 1.18 3.36 -3.59
CA GLY A 98 2.25 4.35 -3.53
C GLY A 98 2.91 4.45 -2.18
N GLU A 99 3.89 5.34 -2.14
CA GLU A 99 4.59 5.79 -0.94
C GLU A 99 4.24 7.25 -0.66
N ASP A 100 4.26 7.61 0.61
CA ASP A 100 4.14 9.00 1.02
C ASP A 100 5.44 9.78 0.75
N VAL A 101 5.33 11.08 0.52
CA VAL A 101 6.50 11.94 0.25
C VAL A 101 7.55 11.88 1.36
N TRP A 102 7.13 11.73 2.62
CA TRP A 102 8.06 11.55 3.73
C TRP A 102 8.82 10.22 3.64
N GLY A 103 8.17 9.15 3.20
CA GLY A 103 8.80 7.84 3.00
C GLY A 103 9.79 7.82 1.85
N LEU A 104 9.53 8.61 0.78
CA LEU A 104 10.51 8.83 -0.27
C LEU A 104 11.81 9.43 0.29
N ASN A 105 11.68 10.47 1.13
CA ASN A 105 12.84 11.11 1.75
C ASN A 105 13.56 10.16 2.71
N GLU A 106 12.84 9.53 3.61
CA GLU A 106 13.41 8.74 4.70
C GLU A 106 14.01 7.41 4.25
N PHE A 107 13.35 6.72 3.31
CA PHE A 107 13.74 5.35 2.92
C PHE A 107 14.34 5.22 1.54
N PHE A 108 14.20 6.23 0.68
CA PHE A 108 14.68 6.22 -0.70
C PHE A 108 15.58 7.42 -1.02
N ASN A 109 16.00 8.22 -0.02
CA ASN A 109 16.90 9.38 -0.18
C ASN A 109 16.44 10.35 -1.28
N ASN A 110 15.15 10.54 -1.45
CA ASN A 110 14.53 11.29 -2.55
C ASN A 110 14.83 10.75 -3.95
N ASP A 111 15.29 9.49 -4.07
CA ASP A 111 15.51 8.83 -5.35
C ASP A 111 14.20 8.23 -5.87
N ILE A 112 13.55 8.98 -6.76
CA ILE A 112 12.29 8.56 -7.39
C ILE A 112 12.49 7.33 -8.26
N ASP A 113 13.60 7.21 -8.96
CA ASP A 113 13.85 6.07 -9.83
C ASP A 113 14.02 4.79 -9.00
N GLU A 114 14.66 4.88 -7.84
CA GLU A 114 14.73 3.76 -6.90
C GLU A 114 13.35 3.35 -6.40
N LEU A 115 12.50 4.33 -6.04
CA LEU A 115 11.13 4.08 -5.61
C LEU A 115 10.30 3.41 -6.73
N VAL A 116 10.30 3.99 -7.93
CA VAL A 116 9.60 3.43 -9.10
C VAL A 116 10.09 2.02 -9.41
N ASN A 117 11.41 1.80 -9.37
CA ASN A 117 11.99 0.48 -9.59
C ASN A 117 11.58 -0.53 -8.52
N ALA A 118 11.43 -0.13 -7.27
CA ALA A 118 10.96 -1.01 -6.20
C ALA A 118 9.56 -1.57 -6.51
N PHE A 119 8.63 -0.72 -6.92
CA PHE A 119 7.27 -1.13 -7.28
C PHE A 119 7.23 -1.94 -8.58
N THR A 120 7.87 -1.46 -9.64
CA THR A 120 7.82 -2.11 -10.96
C THR A 120 8.53 -3.47 -10.97
N SER A 121 9.62 -3.62 -10.22
CA SER A 121 10.30 -4.92 -10.09
C SER A 121 9.44 -5.91 -9.30
N ALA A 122 8.85 -5.47 -8.19
CA ALA A 122 7.96 -6.32 -7.41
C ALA A 122 6.73 -6.76 -8.23
N GLN A 123 6.11 -5.84 -8.97
CA GLN A 123 5.00 -6.15 -9.87
C GLN A 123 5.40 -7.21 -10.91
N LYS A 124 6.51 -7.02 -11.62
CA LYS A 124 6.98 -7.94 -12.65
C LYS A 124 7.30 -9.35 -12.11
N GLU A 125 7.89 -9.40 -10.92
CA GLU A 125 8.29 -10.67 -10.31
C GLU A 125 7.12 -11.44 -9.69
N VAL A 126 6.18 -10.75 -9.05
CA VAL A 126 5.13 -11.36 -8.22
C VAL A 126 3.81 -11.44 -8.97
N ALA A 127 3.42 -10.37 -9.64
CA ALA A 127 2.08 -10.21 -10.21
C ALA A 127 2.13 -9.48 -11.56
N PRO A 128 2.77 -10.05 -12.59
CA PRO A 128 2.99 -9.39 -13.88
C PRO A 128 1.70 -9.01 -14.62
N ASP A 129 0.59 -9.67 -14.29
CA ASP A 129 -0.72 -9.43 -14.93
C ASP A 129 -1.51 -8.29 -14.26
N ILE A 130 -1.03 -7.74 -13.14
CA ILE A 130 -1.66 -6.59 -12.47
C ILE A 130 -1.23 -5.30 -13.19
N GLU A 131 -2.20 -4.49 -13.60
CA GLU A 131 -1.96 -3.11 -14.04
C GLU A 131 -1.55 -2.27 -12.82
N LEU A 132 -0.28 -1.86 -12.78
CA LEU A 132 0.26 -1.02 -11.72
C LEU A 132 0.01 0.45 -12.03
N ARG A 133 -0.56 1.18 -11.06
CA ARG A 133 -0.73 2.62 -11.07
C ARG A 133 -0.08 3.21 -9.84
N LEU A 134 1.07 3.87 -10.02
CA LEU A 134 1.76 4.49 -8.90
C LEU A 134 1.04 5.73 -8.41
N GLN A 135 0.97 5.87 -7.09
CA GLN A 135 0.33 6.96 -6.38
C GLN A 135 1.34 7.66 -5.46
N ILE A 136 1.15 8.95 -5.23
CA ILE A 136 1.94 9.73 -4.26
C ILE A 136 1.04 10.13 -3.12
N GLY A 137 1.43 9.77 -1.89
CA GLY A 137 0.76 10.22 -0.69
C GLY A 137 1.26 11.59 -0.22
N LEU A 138 0.35 12.51 0.00
CA LEU A 138 0.61 13.83 0.57
C LEU A 138 -0.16 14.02 1.86
N SER A 139 0.49 14.55 2.90
CA SER A 139 -0.18 14.96 4.12
C SER A 139 -0.58 16.44 4.05
N ARG A 140 -1.86 16.75 4.23
CA ARG A 140 -2.36 18.14 4.29
C ARG A 140 -1.84 18.94 5.48
N HIS A 141 -1.21 18.28 6.43
CA HIS A 141 -0.66 18.91 7.63
C HIS A 141 0.81 19.31 7.47
N CYS A 142 1.45 18.96 6.37
CA CYS A 142 2.80 19.40 6.08
C CYS A 142 2.84 20.88 5.73
N PRO A 143 3.94 21.59 6.06
CA PRO A 143 4.17 22.95 5.59
C PRO A 143 4.08 23.01 4.06
N ILE A 144 3.51 24.10 3.53
CA ILE A 144 3.33 24.27 2.07
C ILE A 144 4.67 24.19 1.35
N SER A 145 5.72 24.83 1.89
CA SER A 145 7.06 24.76 1.29
C SER A 145 7.59 23.33 1.16
N TYR A 146 7.36 22.49 2.17
CA TYR A 146 7.74 21.08 2.11
C TYR A 146 6.96 20.31 1.02
N LEU A 147 5.66 20.58 0.89
CA LEU A 147 4.83 19.97 -0.16
C LEU A 147 5.26 20.43 -1.57
N GLU A 148 5.62 21.71 -1.72
CA GLU A 148 6.12 22.26 -2.98
C GLU A 148 7.46 21.60 -3.37
N ASP A 149 8.38 21.45 -2.44
CA ASP A 149 9.65 20.76 -2.64
C ASP A 149 9.42 19.29 -3.04
N CYS A 150 8.56 18.57 -2.33
CA CYS A 150 8.21 17.19 -2.65
C CYS A 150 7.55 17.08 -4.02
N LEU A 151 6.54 17.91 -4.31
CA LEU A 151 5.85 17.89 -5.60
C LEU A 151 6.79 18.21 -6.77
N SER A 152 7.79 19.06 -6.56
CA SER A 152 8.78 19.37 -7.59
C SER A 152 9.54 18.13 -8.07
N LEU A 153 9.79 17.17 -7.18
CA LEU A 153 10.44 15.90 -7.50
C LEU A 153 9.57 15.01 -8.41
N PHE A 154 8.26 15.05 -8.22
CA PHE A 154 7.32 14.22 -8.97
C PHE A 154 6.79 14.89 -10.23
N TRP A 155 6.96 16.20 -10.37
CA TRP A 155 6.39 16.97 -11.45
C TRP A 155 6.91 16.51 -12.81
N GLY A 156 5.97 16.13 -13.68
CA GLY A 156 6.30 15.60 -15.01
C GLY A 156 6.79 14.16 -15.05
N ASN A 157 6.87 13.47 -13.92
CA ASN A 157 7.21 12.05 -13.89
C ASN A 157 6.00 11.22 -14.35
N LYS A 158 6.12 10.58 -15.51
CA LYS A 158 5.03 9.83 -16.16
C LYS A 158 4.68 8.51 -15.48
N ASN A 159 5.47 8.07 -14.50
CA ASN A 159 5.20 6.83 -13.78
C ASN A 159 4.09 6.99 -12.73
N PHE A 160 3.84 8.22 -12.26
CA PHE A 160 2.79 8.47 -11.28
C PHE A 160 1.46 8.79 -11.94
N TYR A 161 0.43 8.09 -11.48
CA TYR A 161 -0.92 8.13 -12.02
C TYR A 161 -1.84 9.06 -11.24
N SER A 162 -1.72 9.07 -9.92
CA SER A 162 -2.59 9.81 -9.01
C SER A 162 -1.86 10.34 -7.77
N ILE A 163 -2.53 11.25 -7.08
CA ILE A 163 -2.10 11.81 -5.80
C ILE A 163 -3.11 11.38 -4.74
N ASP A 164 -2.63 10.77 -3.67
CA ASP A 164 -3.41 10.56 -2.46
C ASP A 164 -3.19 11.74 -1.49
N SER A 165 -4.27 12.39 -1.12
CA SER A 165 -4.23 13.50 -0.17
C SER A 165 -4.89 13.10 1.13
N VAL A 166 -4.10 12.53 2.04
CA VAL A 166 -4.57 12.08 3.35
C VAL A 166 -5.01 13.26 4.21
N SER A 167 -6.25 13.20 4.69
CA SER A 167 -6.80 14.14 5.66
C SER A 167 -7.29 13.41 6.89
N TYR A 168 -6.71 13.75 8.05
CA TYR A 168 -7.21 13.25 9.35
C TYR A 168 -8.56 13.83 9.77
N THR A 169 -9.19 14.67 8.94
CA THR A 169 -10.42 15.39 9.28
C THR A 169 -11.71 14.58 9.08
N HIS A 170 -11.64 13.37 8.54
CA HIS A 170 -12.84 12.55 8.30
C HIS A 170 -13.28 11.70 9.51
N LEU A 171 -12.60 11.80 10.64
CA LEU A 171 -12.93 11.12 11.90
C LEU A 171 -13.51 12.08 12.96
N ARG A 172 -14.40 12.98 12.55
CA ARG A 172 -15.23 13.73 13.49
C ARG A 172 -16.66 13.22 13.48
#